data_ddfec10eb4c730715c3e9b4f0924f9c2
#
_entry.id   ddfec10eb4c730715c3e9b4f0924f9c2
#
_cell.length_a   1.000
_cell.length_b   1.000
_cell.length_c   1.000
_cell.angle_alpha   90.00
_cell.angle_beta   90.00
_cell.angle_gamma   90.00
#
_symmetry.space_group_name_H-M   'P 1'
#
loop_
_entity.id
_entity.type
_entity.pdbx_description
1 polymer ?
#
loop_
_entity_poly.entity_id
_entity_poly.type
_entity_poly.pdbx_seq_one_letter_code
_entity_poly.pdbx_strand_id
1 'polypeptide(L)'
;MVLEKINQPNDIKSLTDEELKILASEIREFLIEKISVTGGHLASNLGVVELTMALHLALDLPKDKIIWDVGHQSYTHKLLTGRREGFDGLRKYGGMSGFPKRKESECDCFDTGHSSTSISAGLGYALAREITGEDYKVVSVIGDGALTGGMAFEALNNAARLKSNFIIILNDNNMSISENVGGLSSYLAGFRTADAYLDLKLNVLNSLNKMPYGDKMVSKIRKTKSGIKQLLIPGMFFEEMGIVYLGPVDGGDLHGIVKLLREASHIDGPVLIHVMTHKGAGYAPAERHPARFHGTEPFDIETGLPKNPRVKANYTDIFSTVMRKLGDRDEKVVAVTAAMTDGTGLKRFHNMFPERFFDVGIAEQHAVTFAAGLAAAGLKPIFAVYSSFLQRAYDQILHDVCIQNLPVVFAIDRAGLVGSDGETHQGIFDISYLSSIPNMTIMAPKNKWELSDMIKYAVNFGTPVAVRYPRGEAYDGLKEYRAPISIGKCEWIYRESGIALFALGSMVKTAVAVRDALKAEGYPCSIINARFAKPLDEDALRYITEHHKVIVTMEENVISGGFGEHVTEFYNNENCKDIRIVNIAIPDEYVEHGNVEL
;
A
#
# COMPACT_ATOMS: atom_id res chain seq x y z
N MET A 1 -26.50 -24.70 1.53
CA MET A 1 -26.12 -23.35 1.98
C MET A 1 -26.64 -22.32 0.98
N VAL A 2 -26.97 -21.11 1.42
CA VAL A 2 -27.43 -20.03 0.52
C VAL A 2 -26.28 -19.56 -0.40
N LEU A 3 -25.07 -19.54 0.10
CA LEU A 3 -23.87 -19.20 -0.68
C LEU A 3 -23.68 -20.14 -1.91
N GLU A 4 -24.16 -21.38 -1.86
CA GLU A 4 -24.10 -22.31 -3.00
C GLU A 4 -25.01 -21.91 -4.16
N LYS A 5 -26.00 -21.05 -3.92
CA LYS A 5 -26.86 -20.49 -4.96
C LYS A 5 -26.20 -19.38 -5.78
N ILE A 6 -25.06 -18.86 -5.30
CA ILE A 6 -24.30 -17.78 -5.96
C ILE A 6 -23.23 -18.40 -6.85
N ASN A 7 -23.46 -18.45 -8.15
CA ASN A 7 -22.56 -19.05 -9.13
C ASN A 7 -22.16 -18.08 -10.25
N GLN A 8 -22.86 -16.96 -10.40
CA GLN A 8 -22.60 -15.94 -11.40
C GLN A 8 -23.02 -14.55 -10.90
N PRO A 9 -22.59 -13.46 -11.55
CA PRO A 9 -23.02 -12.10 -11.23
C PRO A 9 -24.55 -11.99 -11.23
N ASN A 10 -25.07 -11.19 -10.30
CA ASN A 10 -26.51 -10.90 -10.11
C ASN A 10 -27.36 -12.02 -9.50
N ASP A 11 -26.84 -13.21 -9.24
CA ASP A 11 -27.63 -14.31 -8.59
C ASP A 11 -28.20 -13.85 -7.23
N ILE A 12 -27.49 -12.99 -6.49
CA ILE A 12 -27.96 -12.44 -5.21
C ILE A 12 -29.32 -11.74 -5.29
N LYS A 13 -29.70 -11.21 -6.46
CA LYS A 13 -30.98 -10.51 -6.67
C LYS A 13 -32.20 -11.42 -6.62
N SER A 14 -32.00 -12.73 -6.75
CA SER A 14 -33.06 -13.74 -6.67
C SER A 14 -33.36 -14.19 -5.24
N LEU A 15 -32.56 -13.76 -4.26
CA LEU A 15 -32.68 -14.22 -2.88
C LEU A 15 -33.76 -13.43 -2.11
N THR A 16 -34.41 -14.10 -1.16
CA THR A 16 -35.30 -13.46 -0.19
C THR A 16 -34.54 -12.72 0.90
N ASP A 17 -35.22 -11.84 1.66
CA ASP A 17 -34.61 -11.09 2.75
C ASP A 17 -34.05 -11.99 3.86
N GLU A 18 -34.71 -13.14 4.13
CA GLU A 18 -34.23 -14.16 5.07
C GLU A 18 -32.93 -14.82 4.54
N GLU A 19 -32.91 -15.15 3.25
CA GLU A 19 -31.73 -15.74 2.61
C GLU A 19 -30.54 -14.74 2.56
N LEU A 20 -30.81 -13.45 2.37
CA LEU A 20 -29.76 -12.42 2.41
C LEU A 20 -29.07 -12.33 3.78
N LYS A 21 -29.85 -12.45 4.88
CA LYS A 21 -29.28 -12.48 6.25
C LYS A 21 -28.41 -13.73 6.46
N ILE A 22 -28.87 -14.88 6.00
CA ILE A 22 -28.10 -16.14 6.07
C ILE A 22 -26.83 -16.01 5.22
N LEU A 23 -26.94 -15.48 4.01
CA LEU A 23 -25.80 -15.31 3.10
C LEU A 23 -24.68 -14.46 3.72
N ALA A 24 -25.02 -13.37 4.40
CA ALA A 24 -24.01 -12.53 5.07
C ALA A 24 -23.22 -13.30 6.13
N SER A 25 -23.87 -14.18 6.90
CA SER A 25 -23.21 -15.05 7.88
C SER A 25 -22.33 -16.10 7.20
N GLU A 26 -22.87 -16.80 6.18
CA GLU A 26 -22.16 -17.83 5.42
C GLU A 26 -20.92 -17.26 4.70
N ILE A 27 -20.98 -16.03 4.16
CA ILE A 27 -19.83 -15.34 3.57
C ILE A 27 -18.73 -15.12 4.63
N ARG A 28 -19.09 -14.65 5.83
CA ARG A 28 -18.10 -14.45 6.91
C ARG A 28 -17.44 -15.75 7.33
N GLU A 29 -18.23 -16.80 7.56
CA GLU A 29 -17.72 -18.13 7.93
C GLU A 29 -16.78 -18.67 6.85
N PHE A 30 -17.17 -18.58 5.57
CA PHE A 30 -16.35 -18.99 4.44
C PHE A 30 -15.03 -18.22 4.37
N LEU A 31 -15.06 -16.90 4.53
CA LEU A 31 -13.84 -16.07 4.49
C LEU A 31 -12.90 -16.39 5.67
N ILE A 32 -13.43 -16.59 6.88
CA ILE A 32 -12.64 -16.98 8.05
C ILE A 32 -11.97 -18.33 7.80
N GLU A 33 -12.73 -19.33 7.32
CA GLU A 33 -12.21 -20.66 7.02
C GLU A 33 -11.10 -20.60 5.98
N LYS A 34 -11.36 -20.01 4.81
CA LYS A 34 -10.41 -20.00 3.69
C LYS A 34 -9.15 -19.19 4.01
N ILE A 35 -9.30 -18.00 4.59
CA ILE A 35 -8.16 -17.13 4.91
C ILE A 35 -7.34 -17.71 6.07
N SER A 36 -7.92 -18.49 6.98
CA SER A 36 -7.17 -19.21 8.01
C SER A 36 -6.14 -20.19 7.45
N VAL A 37 -6.33 -20.62 6.19
CA VAL A 37 -5.44 -21.56 5.49
C VAL A 37 -4.52 -20.85 4.48
N THR A 38 -5.07 -19.90 3.71
CA THR A 38 -4.31 -19.23 2.64
C THR A 38 -3.56 -17.98 3.12
N GLY A 39 -3.97 -17.40 4.26
CA GLY A 39 -3.66 -16.02 4.58
C GLY A 39 -4.45 -15.04 3.70
N GLY A 40 -4.37 -13.75 3.99
CA GLY A 40 -5.03 -12.71 3.19
C GLY A 40 -5.56 -11.54 4.02
N HIS A 41 -6.44 -10.74 3.40
CA HIS A 41 -7.00 -9.52 4.00
C HIS A 41 -8.35 -9.82 4.67
N LEU A 42 -8.32 -10.31 5.93
CA LEU A 42 -9.54 -10.76 6.60
C LEU A 42 -10.38 -9.63 7.18
N ALA A 43 -9.79 -8.79 8.05
CA ALA A 43 -10.58 -7.81 8.82
C ALA A 43 -11.29 -6.78 7.93
N SER A 44 -10.64 -6.35 6.85
CA SER A 44 -11.23 -5.39 5.90
C SER A 44 -12.42 -5.98 5.14
N ASN A 45 -12.37 -7.28 4.80
CA ASN A 45 -13.44 -7.98 4.11
C ASN A 45 -14.64 -8.26 5.01
N LEU A 46 -14.42 -8.70 6.25
CA LEU A 46 -15.51 -8.95 7.20
C LEU A 46 -16.35 -7.70 7.50
N GLY A 47 -15.72 -6.52 7.48
CA GLY A 47 -16.40 -5.26 7.74
C GLY A 47 -17.29 -4.76 6.61
N VAL A 48 -17.14 -5.26 5.38
CA VAL A 48 -17.84 -4.74 4.20
C VAL A 48 -18.75 -5.77 3.52
N VAL A 49 -19.13 -6.82 4.21
CA VAL A 49 -19.98 -7.88 3.63
C VAL A 49 -21.32 -7.31 3.17
N GLU A 50 -22.09 -6.66 4.05
CA GLU A 50 -23.39 -6.08 3.72
C GLU A 50 -23.27 -4.91 2.75
N LEU A 51 -22.25 -4.07 2.85
CA LEU A 51 -21.97 -3.02 1.87
C LEU A 51 -21.77 -3.60 0.48
N THR A 52 -20.99 -4.68 0.35
CA THR A 52 -20.74 -5.33 -0.94
C THR A 52 -22.00 -6.00 -1.48
N MET A 53 -22.77 -6.69 -0.61
CA MET A 53 -24.07 -7.25 -0.98
C MET A 53 -25.03 -6.16 -1.47
N ALA A 54 -25.07 -5.00 -0.80
CA ALA A 54 -25.92 -3.88 -1.20
C ALA A 54 -25.55 -3.34 -2.60
N LEU A 55 -24.24 -3.23 -2.90
CA LEU A 55 -23.77 -2.87 -4.23
C LEU A 55 -24.26 -3.84 -5.29
N HIS A 56 -24.16 -5.16 -5.04
CA HIS A 56 -24.61 -6.20 -5.97
C HIS A 56 -26.13 -6.28 -6.12
N LEU A 57 -26.91 -5.86 -5.11
CA LEU A 57 -28.36 -5.75 -5.20
C LEU A 57 -28.83 -4.52 -5.98
N ALA A 58 -28.04 -3.44 -5.94
CA ALA A 58 -28.40 -2.16 -6.58
C ALA A 58 -27.85 -1.98 -8.00
N LEU A 59 -26.81 -2.72 -8.37
CA LEU A 59 -26.10 -2.60 -9.65
C LEU A 59 -26.26 -3.83 -10.52
N ASP A 60 -26.14 -3.67 -11.83
CA ASP A 60 -26.17 -4.75 -12.83
C ASP A 60 -24.75 -5.02 -13.35
N LEU A 61 -24.11 -6.07 -12.83
CA LEU A 61 -22.75 -6.42 -13.24
C LEU A 61 -22.77 -7.44 -14.41
N PRO A 62 -21.84 -7.33 -15.37
CA PRO A 62 -20.70 -6.41 -15.47
C PRO A 62 -21.00 -5.06 -16.14
N LYS A 63 -22.30 -4.76 -16.47
CA LYS A 63 -22.67 -3.50 -17.13
C LYS A 63 -22.24 -2.30 -16.28
N ASP A 64 -22.69 -2.22 -15.04
CA ASP A 64 -22.33 -1.18 -14.08
C ASP A 64 -20.89 -1.37 -13.60
N LYS A 65 -20.23 -0.29 -13.16
CA LYS A 65 -18.80 -0.30 -12.82
C LYS A 65 -18.61 -0.04 -11.33
N ILE A 66 -17.92 -0.97 -10.64
CA ILE A 66 -17.46 -0.79 -9.26
C ILE A 66 -15.93 -0.67 -9.28
N ILE A 67 -15.40 0.46 -8.81
CA ILE A 67 -13.97 0.68 -8.67
C ILE A 67 -13.62 0.65 -7.18
N TRP A 68 -12.88 -0.38 -6.79
CA TRP A 68 -12.42 -0.56 -5.42
C TRP A 68 -11.13 0.23 -5.17
N ASP A 69 -11.11 1.09 -4.15
CA ASP A 69 -9.85 1.72 -3.71
C ASP A 69 -9.00 0.69 -2.97
N VAL A 70 -7.72 0.56 -3.27
CA VAL A 70 -6.84 -0.54 -2.87
C VAL A 70 -7.34 -1.89 -3.39
N GLY A 71 -8.57 -2.27 -3.10
CA GLY A 71 -9.21 -3.49 -3.54
C GLY A 71 -8.99 -4.71 -2.64
N HIS A 72 -8.24 -4.56 -1.54
CA HIS A 72 -8.02 -5.64 -0.56
C HIS A 72 -9.31 -6.09 0.18
N GLN A 73 -10.38 -5.30 0.12
CA GLN A 73 -11.71 -5.57 0.69
C GLN A 73 -12.69 -6.18 -0.31
N SER A 74 -12.23 -6.69 -1.46
CA SER A 74 -13.08 -7.16 -2.57
C SER A 74 -13.42 -8.67 -2.55
N TYR A 75 -13.12 -9.40 -1.47
CA TYR A 75 -13.33 -10.85 -1.45
C TYR A 75 -14.82 -11.24 -1.52
N THR A 76 -15.70 -10.50 -0.85
CA THR A 76 -17.15 -10.67 -0.99
C THR A 76 -17.60 -10.42 -2.43
N HIS A 77 -17.04 -9.41 -3.11
CA HIS A 77 -17.28 -9.16 -4.53
C HIS A 77 -16.86 -10.36 -5.41
N LYS A 78 -15.70 -10.96 -5.14
CA LYS A 78 -15.25 -12.18 -5.83
C LYS A 78 -16.22 -13.35 -5.61
N LEU A 79 -16.72 -13.55 -4.39
CA LEU A 79 -17.73 -14.56 -4.09
C LEU A 79 -19.02 -14.31 -4.87
N LEU A 80 -19.55 -13.08 -4.82
CA LEU A 80 -20.81 -12.70 -5.46
C LEU A 80 -20.74 -12.65 -7.00
N THR A 81 -19.56 -12.80 -7.57
CA THR A 81 -19.31 -12.95 -9.02
C THR A 81 -18.93 -14.38 -9.43
N GLY A 82 -19.20 -15.38 -8.56
CA GLY A 82 -19.07 -16.80 -8.88
C GLY A 82 -17.66 -17.38 -8.73
N ARG A 83 -16.72 -16.68 -8.11
CA ARG A 83 -15.31 -17.11 -7.99
C ARG A 83 -15.00 -17.89 -6.69
N ARG A 84 -15.98 -18.56 -6.08
CA ARG A 84 -15.84 -19.27 -4.80
C ARG A 84 -14.71 -20.30 -4.80
N GLU A 85 -14.56 -21.09 -5.85
CA GLU A 85 -13.53 -22.14 -5.97
C GLU A 85 -12.11 -21.56 -6.01
N GLY A 86 -11.96 -20.34 -6.53
CA GLY A 86 -10.66 -19.65 -6.60
C GLY A 86 -10.02 -19.37 -5.24
N PHE A 87 -10.79 -19.41 -4.15
CA PHE A 87 -10.27 -19.14 -2.80
C PHE A 87 -9.29 -20.18 -2.28
N ASP A 88 -9.28 -21.41 -2.80
CA ASP A 88 -8.27 -22.42 -2.44
C ASP A 88 -6.88 -22.06 -2.96
N GLY A 89 -6.84 -21.27 -4.04
CA GLY A 89 -5.63 -20.69 -4.64
C GLY A 89 -5.40 -19.21 -4.34
N LEU A 90 -6.13 -18.61 -3.40
CA LEU A 90 -6.04 -17.19 -3.11
C LEU A 90 -4.59 -16.78 -2.76
N ARG A 91 -4.03 -15.80 -3.51
CA ARG A 91 -2.67 -15.26 -3.34
C ARG A 91 -1.55 -16.27 -3.54
N LYS A 92 -1.83 -17.45 -4.13
CA LYS A 92 -0.82 -18.43 -4.53
C LYS A 92 -0.50 -18.26 -6.01
N TYR A 93 0.72 -18.58 -6.42
CA TYR A 93 1.16 -18.51 -7.82
C TYR A 93 0.20 -19.28 -8.74
N GLY A 94 -0.22 -18.64 -9.83
CA GLY A 94 -1.21 -19.19 -10.76
C GLY A 94 -2.66 -19.27 -10.21
N GLY A 95 -2.89 -18.81 -8.98
CA GLY A 95 -4.21 -18.77 -8.34
C GLY A 95 -4.88 -17.39 -8.42
N MET A 96 -5.94 -17.21 -7.65
CA MET A 96 -6.71 -15.98 -7.59
C MET A 96 -5.95 -14.87 -6.83
N SER A 97 -5.93 -13.66 -7.38
CA SER A 97 -5.32 -12.47 -6.75
C SER A 97 -6.07 -12.04 -5.49
N GLY A 98 -5.36 -11.44 -4.54
CA GLY A 98 -5.93 -10.76 -3.38
C GLY A 98 -6.56 -9.39 -3.68
N PHE A 99 -6.56 -8.97 -4.95
CA PHE A 99 -7.10 -7.69 -5.43
C PHE A 99 -7.97 -7.91 -6.67
N PRO A 100 -8.84 -6.95 -7.05
CA PRO A 100 -9.55 -7.00 -8.33
C PRO A 100 -8.58 -7.07 -9.51
N LYS A 101 -8.89 -7.94 -10.48
CA LYS A 101 -8.09 -8.13 -11.69
C LYS A 101 -9.00 -8.31 -12.91
N ARG A 102 -8.86 -7.44 -13.90
CA ARG A 102 -9.61 -7.49 -15.17
C ARG A 102 -9.41 -8.82 -15.89
N LYS A 103 -8.23 -9.44 -15.73
CA LYS A 103 -7.94 -10.76 -16.31
C LYS A 103 -8.68 -11.91 -15.62
N GLU A 104 -9.20 -11.72 -14.39
CA GLU A 104 -9.94 -12.75 -13.65
C GLU A 104 -11.45 -12.69 -13.90
N SER A 105 -12.01 -11.51 -14.12
CA SER A 105 -13.47 -11.32 -14.29
C SER A 105 -13.81 -10.02 -15.00
N GLU A 106 -14.82 -10.05 -15.87
CA GLU A 106 -15.39 -8.84 -16.48
C GLU A 106 -16.04 -7.89 -15.45
N CYS A 107 -16.37 -8.42 -14.25
CA CYS A 107 -16.90 -7.62 -13.15
C CYS A 107 -15.80 -6.78 -12.44
N ASP A 108 -14.54 -7.10 -12.63
CA ASP A 108 -13.39 -6.34 -12.15
C ASP A 108 -13.01 -5.30 -13.22
N CYS A 109 -13.70 -4.17 -13.25
CA CYS A 109 -13.52 -3.18 -14.33
C CYS A 109 -12.17 -2.44 -14.29
N PHE A 110 -11.48 -2.43 -13.13
CA PHE A 110 -10.20 -1.73 -12.96
C PHE A 110 -9.28 -2.50 -12.00
N ASP A 111 -8.02 -2.73 -12.40
CA ASP A 111 -7.02 -3.34 -11.55
C ASP A 111 -6.59 -2.35 -10.47
N THR A 112 -6.57 -2.79 -9.21
CA THR A 112 -6.21 -1.96 -8.07
C THR A 112 -5.20 -2.65 -7.17
N GLY A 113 -4.65 -1.92 -6.20
CA GLY A 113 -3.65 -2.41 -5.23
C GLY A 113 -3.13 -1.27 -4.37
N HIS A 114 -2.91 -0.08 -4.95
CA HIS A 114 -2.55 1.13 -4.23
C HIS A 114 -3.78 1.98 -3.90
N SER A 115 -3.69 2.76 -2.81
CA SER A 115 -4.78 3.60 -2.31
C SER A 115 -5.01 4.87 -3.13
N SER A 116 -6.16 5.51 -2.91
CA SER A 116 -6.50 6.87 -3.34
C SER A 116 -6.71 7.05 -4.86
N THR A 117 -6.86 5.94 -5.62
CA THR A 117 -6.99 5.97 -7.08
C THR A 117 -8.43 5.83 -7.57
N SER A 118 -9.33 5.28 -6.74
CA SER A 118 -10.68 4.87 -7.16
C SER A 118 -11.55 6.02 -7.64
N ILE A 119 -11.50 7.20 -7.00
CA ILE A 119 -12.30 8.35 -7.40
C ILE A 119 -11.84 8.88 -8.75
N SER A 120 -10.52 8.96 -8.99
CA SER A 120 -9.97 9.38 -10.29
C SER A 120 -10.38 8.43 -11.41
N ALA A 121 -10.24 7.11 -11.19
CA ALA A 121 -10.63 6.11 -12.18
C ALA A 121 -12.14 6.11 -12.43
N GLY A 122 -12.96 6.24 -11.36
CA GLY A 122 -14.42 6.33 -11.46
C GLY A 122 -14.88 7.58 -12.21
N LEU A 123 -14.25 8.73 -11.95
CA LEU A 123 -14.52 9.95 -12.70
C LEU A 123 -14.20 9.79 -14.20
N GLY A 124 -13.11 9.09 -14.52
CA GLY A 124 -12.77 8.73 -15.90
C GLY A 124 -13.87 7.88 -16.58
N TYR A 125 -14.39 6.86 -15.86
CA TYR A 125 -15.52 6.06 -16.36
C TYR A 125 -16.80 6.88 -16.52
N ALA A 126 -17.12 7.77 -15.59
CA ALA A 126 -18.31 8.62 -15.66
C ALA A 126 -18.27 9.56 -16.88
N LEU A 127 -17.11 10.17 -17.13
CA LEU A 127 -16.91 11.02 -18.31
C LEU A 127 -16.90 10.22 -19.63
N ALA A 128 -16.27 9.03 -19.63
CA ALA A 128 -16.31 8.15 -20.81
C ALA A 128 -17.74 7.78 -21.18
N ARG A 129 -18.59 7.43 -20.21
CA ARG A 129 -20.02 7.16 -20.39
C ARG A 129 -20.74 8.33 -21.06
N GLU A 130 -20.47 9.58 -20.63
CA GLU A 130 -21.06 10.77 -21.26
C GLU A 130 -20.67 10.91 -22.74
N ILE A 131 -19.39 10.68 -23.04
CA ILE A 131 -18.84 10.81 -24.39
C ILE A 131 -19.38 9.72 -25.33
N THR A 132 -19.49 8.47 -24.83
CA THR A 132 -19.94 7.32 -25.62
C THR A 132 -21.46 7.20 -25.68
N GLY A 133 -22.20 7.92 -24.84
CA GLY A 133 -23.67 7.84 -24.76
C GLY A 133 -24.16 6.54 -24.12
N GLU A 134 -23.32 5.83 -23.37
CA GLU A 134 -23.69 4.63 -22.62
C GLU A 134 -24.45 4.98 -21.33
N ASP A 135 -25.15 4.00 -20.72
CA ASP A 135 -26.03 4.24 -19.57
C ASP A 135 -25.67 3.45 -18.31
N TYR A 136 -24.42 2.96 -18.18
CA TYR A 136 -23.99 2.25 -16.99
C TYR A 136 -23.78 3.19 -15.79
N LYS A 137 -23.99 2.66 -14.59
CA LYS A 137 -23.69 3.36 -13.35
C LYS A 137 -22.20 3.22 -13.00
N VAL A 138 -21.65 4.22 -12.29
CA VAL A 138 -20.26 4.21 -11.82
C VAL A 138 -20.24 4.45 -10.33
N VAL A 139 -19.61 3.52 -9.59
CA VAL A 139 -19.46 3.58 -8.14
C VAL A 139 -18.00 3.37 -7.78
N SER A 140 -17.41 4.33 -7.09
CA SER A 140 -16.09 4.19 -6.46
C SER A 140 -16.24 3.92 -4.96
N VAL A 141 -15.56 2.91 -4.44
CA VAL A 141 -15.55 2.57 -3.01
C VAL A 141 -14.20 2.92 -2.43
N ILE A 142 -14.14 3.92 -1.56
CA ILE A 142 -12.91 4.41 -0.94
C ILE A 142 -12.98 4.32 0.59
N GLY A 143 -11.91 3.86 1.22
CA GLY A 143 -11.76 3.89 2.68
C GLY A 143 -11.42 5.28 3.20
N ASP A 144 -11.80 5.55 4.45
CA ASP A 144 -11.50 6.80 5.15
C ASP A 144 -9.99 7.09 5.25
N GLY A 145 -9.15 6.06 5.44
CA GLY A 145 -7.70 6.19 5.37
C GLY A 145 -7.20 6.57 3.97
N ALA A 146 -7.71 5.93 2.91
CA ALA A 146 -7.33 6.23 1.54
C ALA A 146 -7.81 7.62 1.08
N LEU A 147 -8.89 8.13 1.66
CA LEU A 147 -9.39 9.48 1.40
C LEU A 147 -8.41 10.56 1.87
N THR A 148 -7.48 10.26 2.79
CA THR A 148 -6.43 11.22 3.22
C THR A 148 -5.34 11.45 2.17
N GLY A 149 -5.27 10.64 1.13
CA GLY A 149 -4.28 10.79 0.05
C GLY A 149 -4.56 11.98 -0.86
N GLY A 150 -3.51 12.70 -1.28
CA GLY A 150 -3.63 13.90 -2.11
C GLY A 150 -4.41 13.68 -3.39
N MET A 151 -4.17 12.57 -4.10
CA MET A 151 -4.89 12.22 -5.34
C MET A 151 -6.41 12.10 -5.13
N ALA A 152 -6.86 11.61 -3.96
CA ALA A 152 -8.30 11.55 -3.65
C ALA A 152 -8.91 12.96 -3.55
N PHE A 153 -8.20 13.93 -2.95
CA PHE A 153 -8.63 15.33 -2.90
C PHE A 153 -8.64 15.98 -4.28
N GLU A 154 -7.62 15.74 -5.09
CA GLU A 154 -7.56 16.20 -6.48
C GLU A 154 -8.76 15.67 -7.27
N ALA A 155 -9.08 14.39 -7.11
CA ALA A 155 -10.22 13.76 -7.76
C ALA A 155 -11.56 14.33 -7.29
N LEU A 156 -11.76 14.53 -5.98
CA LEU A 156 -12.96 15.16 -5.43
C LEU A 156 -13.14 16.58 -5.96
N ASN A 157 -12.07 17.39 -6.00
CA ASN A 157 -12.08 18.73 -6.55
C ASN A 157 -12.52 18.76 -8.03
N ASN A 158 -12.08 17.75 -8.81
CA ASN A 158 -12.50 17.62 -10.21
C ASN A 158 -13.92 17.06 -10.34
N ALA A 159 -14.29 16.07 -9.53
CA ALA A 159 -15.62 15.46 -9.53
C ALA A 159 -16.73 16.49 -9.24
N ALA A 160 -16.47 17.49 -8.41
CA ALA A 160 -17.39 18.58 -8.11
C ALA A 160 -17.91 19.35 -9.35
N ARG A 161 -17.23 19.23 -10.50
CA ARG A 161 -17.62 19.87 -11.77
C ARG A 161 -18.46 18.97 -12.67
N LEU A 162 -18.60 17.69 -12.32
CA LEU A 162 -19.37 16.71 -13.10
C LEU A 162 -20.87 17.03 -13.01
N LYS A 163 -21.56 16.90 -14.13
CA LYS A 163 -23.02 17.12 -14.24
C LYS A 163 -23.81 15.80 -14.29
N SER A 164 -23.16 14.70 -14.64
CA SER A 164 -23.76 13.38 -14.66
C SER A 164 -23.55 12.62 -13.36
N ASN A 165 -24.37 11.60 -13.13
CA ASN A 165 -24.30 10.78 -11.92
C ASN A 165 -22.94 10.09 -11.74
N PHE A 166 -22.35 10.22 -10.57
CA PHE A 166 -21.18 9.48 -10.12
C PHE A 166 -21.29 9.24 -8.61
N ILE A 167 -21.26 7.99 -8.18
CA ILE A 167 -21.43 7.62 -6.78
C ILE A 167 -20.07 7.32 -6.15
N ILE A 168 -19.80 7.92 -5.01
CA ILE A 168 -18.61 7.68 -4.20
C ILE A 168 -19.08 7.10 -2.86
N ILE A 169 -18.67 5.88 -2.54
CA ILE A 169 -18.92 5.27 -1.22
C ILE A 169 -17.71 5.54 -0.33
N LEU A 170 -17.92 6.34 0.72
CA LEU A 170 -16.95 6.49 1.80
C LEU A 170 -17.18 5.38 2.82
N ASN A 171 -16.31 4.37 2.81
CA ASN A 171 -16.29 3.28 3.79
C ASN A 171 -15.47 3.73 5.01
N ASP A 172 -16.15 4.21 6.05
CA ASP A 172 -15.54 4.73 7.25
C ASP A 172 -15.50 3.69 8.37
N ASN A 173 -14.30 3.24 8.72
CA ASN A 173 -14.08 2.31 9.84
C ASN A 173 -13.02 2.82 10.84
N ASN A 174 -12.61 4.09 10.72
CA ASN A 174 -11.59 4.77 11.55
C ASN A 174 -10.18 4.19 11.47
N MET A 175 -9.90 3.34 10.50
CA MET A 175 -8.62 2.64 10.43
C MET A 175 -8.14 2.50 8.98
N SER A 176 -6.84 2.77 8.79
CA SER A 176 -6.05 2.24 7.69
C SER A 176 -5.42 0.89 8.11
N ILE A 177 -4.10 0.75 8.07
CA ILE A 177 -3.38 -0.33 8.78
C ILE A 177 -3.38 -0.05 10.29
N SER A 178 -3.20 1.22 10.68
CA SER A 178 -3.32 1.76 12.04
C SER A 178 -4.48 2.76 12.13
N GLU A 179 -4.70 3.38 13.29
CA GLU A 179 -5.69 4.46 13.44
C GLU A 179 -5.35 5.62 12.50
N ASN A 180 -6.39 6.21 11.91
CA ASN A 180 -6.23 7.34 11.00
C ASN A 180 -5.81 8.61 11.74
N VAL A 181 -5.00 9.42 11.08
CA VAL A 181 -4.47 10.67 11.63
C VAL A 181 -4.95 11.90 10.85
N GLY A 182 -4.88 13.07 11.48
CA GLY A 182 -5.11 14.37 10.83
C GLY A 182 -6.53 14.91 10.93
N GLY A 183 -6.71 16.13 10.40
CA GLY A 183 -7.94 16.90 10.52
C GLY A 183 -9.16 16.26 9.87
N LEU A 184 -8.99 15.58 8.74
CA LEU A 184 -10.08 14.86 8.07
C LEU A 184 -10.59 13.69 8.93
N SER A 185 -9.68 12.92 9.53
CA SER A 185 -10.05 11.85 10.45
C SER A 185 -10.81 12.37 11.65
N SER A 186 -10.36 13.48 12.24
CA SER A 186 -11.04 14.14 13.34
C SER A 186 -12.44 14.67 12.92
N TYR A 187 -12.56 15.17 11.69
CA TYR A 187 -13.84 15.62 11.13
C TYR A 187 -14.82 14.44 10.97
N LEU A 188 -14.37 13.31 10.42
CA LEU A 188 -15.20 12.10 10.26
C LEU A 188 -15.56 11.48 11.61
N ALA A 189 -14.65 11.50 12.60
CA ALA A 189 -14.92 11.00 13.95
C ALA A 189 -16.08 11.76 14.64
N GLY A 190 -16.26 13.05 14.32
CA GLY A 190 -17.39 13.85 14.81
C GLY A 190 -18.77 13.32 14.40
N PHE A 191 -18.86 12.54 13.30
CA PHE A 191 -20.13 11.95 12.84
C PHE A 191 -20.56 10.75 13.67
N ARG A 192 -19.63 10.01 14.27
CA ARG A 192 -19.90 8.81 15.07
C ARG A 192 -20.55 9.11 16.41
N THR A 193 -20.41 10.33 16.90
CA THR A 193 -20.95 10.77 18.20
C THR A 193 -22.29 11.50 18.09
N ALA A 194 -22.84 11.64 16.87
CA ALA A 194 -23.94 12.54 16.56
C ALA A 194 -25.31 11.86 16.32
N ASP A 195 -25.56 10.66 16.86
CA ASP A 195 -26.82 9.93 16.68
C ASP A 195 -28.07 10.78 17.00
N ALA A 196 -28.02 11.59 18.06
CA ALA A 196 -29.11 12.49 18.42
C ALA A 196 -29.32 13.66 17.43
N TYR A 197 -28.30 13.97 16.61
CA TYR A 197 -28.36 15.09 15.66
C TYR A 197 -28.92 14.69 14.30
N LEU A 198 -28.66 13.44 13.88
CA LEU A 198 -29.21 12.86 12.64
C LEU A 198 -30.72 12.76 12.69
N ASP A 199 -31.27 12.30 13.81
CA ASP A 199 -32.72 12.28 14.04
C ASP A 199 -33.33 13.68 14.01
N LEU A 200 -32.65 14.69 14.54
CA LEU A 200 -33.08 16.07 14.48
C LEU A 200 -33.06 16.64 13.05
N LYS A 201 -32.00 16.36 12.27
CA LYS A 201 -31.88 16.82 10.86
C LYS A 201 -32.92 16.17 9.96
N LEU A 202 -33.11 14.85 10.08
CA LEU A 202 -34.13 14.13 9.33
C LEU A 202 -35.55 14.58 9.70
N ASN A 203 -35.84 14.81 10.98
CA ASN A 203 -37.10 15.30 11.44
C ASN A 203 -37.38 16.76 11.00
N VAL A 204 -36.36 17.62 10.97
CA VAL A 204 -36.47 18.99 10.47
C VAL A 204 -36.65 19.03 8.96
N LEU A 205 -35.88 18.24 8.19
CA LEU A 205 -36.02 18.15 6.73
C LEU A 205 -37.36 17.55 6.32
N ASN A 206 -37.78 16.46 6.97
CA ASN A 206 -39.10 15.84 6.74
C ASN A 206 -40.27 16.75 7.11
N SER A 207 -40.10 17.60 8.14
CA SER A 207 -41.09 18.58 8.54
C SER A 207 -41.16 19.78 7.58
N LEU A 208 -40.01 20.22 7.07
CA LEU A 208 -39.92 21.32 6.09
C LEU A 208 -40.44 20.87 4.70
N ASN A 209 -40.17 19.65 4.25
CA ASN A 209 -40.68 19.10 2.98
C ASN A 209 -42.21 18.89 2.99
N LYS A 210 -42.84 18.81 4.16
CA LYS A 210 -44.31 18.72 4.31
C LYS A 210 -45.01 20.08 4.31
N MET A 211 -44.25 21.19 4.30
CA MET A 211 -44.85 22.53 4.29
C MET A 211 -44.91 23.11 2.86
N PRO A 212 -46.02 23.75 2.47
CA PRO A 212 -46.11 24.48 1.21
C PRO A 212 -45.09 25.63 1.24
N TYR A 213 -44.16 25.66 0.27
CA TYR A 213 -42.97 26.55 0.14
C TYR A 213 -41.70 26.08 0.86
N GLY A 214 -41.57 24.79 1.22
CA GLY A 214 -40.41 24.23 1.91
C GLY A 214 -39.07 24.47 1.18
N ASP A 215 -39.04 24.33 -0.15
CA ASP A 215 -37.84 24.55 -0.97
C ASP A 215 -37.26 25.95 -0.91
N LYS A 216 -38.13 26.98 -0.83
CA LYS A 216 -37.69 28.38 -0.65
C LYS A 216 -37.19 28.66 0.76
N MET A 217 -37.66 27.94 1.74
CA MET A 217 -37.26 28.09 3.14
C MET A 217 -35.93 27.41 3.40
N VAL A 218 -35.69 26.23 2.82
CA VAL A 218 -34.39 25.52 2.83
C VAL A 218 -33.31 26.37 2.14
N SER A 219 -33.62 26.98 0.98
CA SER A 219 -32.68 27.88 0.30
C SER A 219 -32.37 29.16 1.07
N LYS A 220 -33.34 29.65 1.88
CA LYS A 220 -33.17 30.86 2.71
C LYS A 220 -32.37 30.57 3.98
N ILE A 221 -32.53 29.39 4.58
CA ILE A 221 -31.71 28.90 5.72
C ILE A 221 -30.26 28.72 5.29
N ARG A 222 -30.01 28.18 4.07
CA ARG A 222 -28.67 28.12 3.47
C ARG A 222 -27.99 29.49 3.28
N LYS A 223 -28.75 30.56 3.11
CA LYS A 223 -28.25 31.95 2.92
C LYS A 223 -28.01 32.74 4.19
N THR A 224 -28.49 32.31 5.34
CA THR A 224 -28.31 33.04 6.61
C THR A 224 -27.06 32.60 7.34
N LYS A 225 -25.92 33.10 6.87
CA LYS A 225 -24.56 32.71 7.27
C LYS A 225 -24.09 33.09 8.68
N SER A 226 -24.91 33.70 9.54
CA SER A 226 -24.36 34.37 10.74
C SER A 226 -24.79 33.86 12.12
N GLY A 227 -25.61 32.79 12.20
CA GLY A 227 -26.12 32.33 13.51
C GLY A 227 -25.76 30.91 13.94
N ILE A 228 -25.29 30.06 13.03
CA ILE A 228 -25.12 28.63 13.29
C ILE A 228 -23.66 28.17 13.02
N LYS A 229 -22.70 29.04 13.18
CA LYS A 229 -21.27 28.75 12.93
C LYS A 229 -20.61 27.81 13.94
N GLN A 230 -21.31 27.26 14.90
CA GLN A 230 -20.74 26.37 15.94
C GLN A 230 -21.30 24.95 15.94
N LEU A 231 -22.23 24.62 15.06
CA LEU A 231 -22.69 23.25 14.87
C LEU A 231 -22.13 22.75 13.52
N LEU A 232 -21.04 22.02 13.57
CA LEU A 232 -20.47 21.29 12.43
C LEU A 232 -21.54 20.32 11.90
N ILE A 233 -22.21 20.71 10.80
CA ILE A 233 -23.20 19.86 10.14
C ILE A 233 -22.44 18.75 9.41
N PRO A 234 -22.73 17.47 9.67
CA PRO A 234 -22.14 16.37 8.92
C PRO A 234 -22.28 16.57 7.40
N GLY A 235 -21.20 16.32 6.65
CA GLY A 235 -21.20 16.44 5.19
C GLY A 235 -20.99 17.84 4.62
N MET A 236 -20.98 18.89 5.43
CA MET A 236 -20.86 20.29 4.94
C MET A 236 -19.58 20.50 4.10
N PHE A 237 -18.48 19.85 4.42
CA PHE A 237 -17.25 19.89 3.64
C PHE A 237 -17.49 19.44 2.19
N PHE A 238 -18.13 18.29 1.99
CA PHE A 238 -18.40 17.75 0.65
C PHE A 238 -19.47 18.57 -0.09
N GLU A 239 -20.51 19.01 0.61
CA GLU A 239 -21.58 19.85 0.04
C GLU A 239 -21.05 21.23 -0.40
N GLU A 240 -20.13 21.83 0.36
CA GLU A 240 -19.48 23.10 -0.04
C GLU A 240 -18.57 22.92 -1.25
N MET A 241 -18.02 21.72 -1.47
CA MET A 241 -17.31 21.37 -2.69
C MET A 241 -18.24 21.11 -3.89
N GLY A 242 -19.56 21.01 -3.69
CA GLY A 242 -20.52 20.69 -4.76
C GLY A 242 -20.82 19.20 -4.92
N ILE A 243 -20.47 18.37 -3.93
CA ILE A 243 -20.75 16.93 -3.89
C ILE A 243 -21.94 16.71 -2.95
N VAL A 244 -23.00 16.06 -3.42
CA VAL A 244 -24.16 15.72 -2.59
C VAL A 244 -23.76 14.69 -1.55
N TYR A 245 -24.01 14.98 -0.27
CA TYR A 245 -23.69 14.07 0.82
C TYR A 245 -24.94 13.35 1.35
N LEU A 246 -24.86 12.00 1.39
CA LEU A 246 -25.90 11.12 1.94
C LEU A 246 -25.32 10.27 3.08
N GLY A 247 -26.04 10.17 4.17
CA GLY A 247 -25.64 9.39 5.34
C GLY A 247 -25.27 10.26 6.56
N PRO A 248 -24.53 9.73 7.54
CA PRO A 248 -23.96 8.36 7.57
C PRO A 248 -25.05 7.29 7.72
N VAL A 249 -24.76 6.09 7.21
CA VAL A 249 -25.58 4.89 7.36
C VAL A 249 -24.76 3.78 8.00
N ASP A 250 -25.41 2.93 8.80
CA ASP A 250 -24.77 1.74 9.39
C ASP A 250 -24.39 0.75 8.28
N GLY A 251 -23.14 0.31 8.27
CA GLY A 251 -22.60 -0.67 7.32
C GLY A 251 -23.25 -2.05 7.42
N GLY A 252 -23.91 -2.39 8.53
CA GLY A 252 -24.70 -3.59 8.72
C GLY A 252 -26.15 -3.46 8.22
N ASP A 253 -26.64 -2.26 7.94
CA ASP A 253 -27.98 -2.02 7.41
C ASP A 253 -28.04 -2.20 5.88
N LEU A 254 -28.13 -3.45 5.44
CA LEU A 254 -28.20 -3.82 4.02
C LEU A 254 -29.29 -3.04 3.26
N HIS A 255 -30.49 -2.97 3.82
CA HIS A 255 -31.63 -2.30 3.16
C HIS A 255 -31.48 -0.79 3.12
N GLY A 256 -30.96 -0.18 4.18
CA GLY A 256 -30.63 1.24 4.24
C GLY A 256 -29.62 1.63 3.18
N ILE A 257 -28.54 0.84 3.00
CA ILE A 257 -27.52 1.09 1.98
C ILE A 257 -28.11 0.93 0.57
N VAL A 258 -28.89 -0.14 0.30
CA VAL A 258 -29.58 -0.31 -1.01
C VAL A 258 -30.49 0.85 -1.34
N LYS A 259 -31.24 1.34 -0.35
CA LYS A 259 -32.12 2.52 -0.52
C LYS A 259 -31.32 3.76 -0.91
N LEU A 260 -30.23 4.05 -0.19
CA LEU A 260 -29.38 5.20 -0.49
C LEU A 260 -28.70 5.09 -1.86
N LEU A 261 -28.25 3.89 -2.26
CA LEU A 261 -27.69 3.65 -3.59
C LEU A 261 -28.72 3.94 -4.70
N ARG A 262 -29.97 3.51 -4.51
CA ARG A 262 -31.06 3.80 -5.46
C ARG A 262 -31.38 5.29 -5.52
N GLU A 263 -31.47 5.96 -4.39
CA GLU A 263 -31.68 7.42 -4.32
C GLU A 263 -30.52 8.16 -5.02
N ALA A 264 -29.27 7.80 -4.70
CA ALA A 264 -28.08 8.39 -5.29
C ALA A 264 -28.03 8.24 -6.82
N SER A 265 -28.51 7.11 -7.36
CA SER A 265 -28.50 6.83 -8.81
C SER A 265 -29.42 7.75 -9.63
N HIS A 266 -30.32 8.49 -8.99
CA HIS A 266 -31.23 9.45 -9.63
C HIS A 266 -30.79 10.93 -9.45
N ILE A 267 -29.65 11.16 -8.81
CA ILE A 267 -29.11 12.49 -8.60
C ILE A 267 -28.15 12.83 -9.73
N ASP A 268 -28.36 13.94 -10.39
CA ASP A 268 -27.42 14.48 -11.35
C ASP A 268 -26.21 15.07 -10.63
N GLY A 269 -25.00 14.64 -11.02
CA GLY A 269 -23.76 15.07 -10.41
C GLY A 269 -23.14 14.04 -9.45
N PRO A 270 -22.03 14.41 -8.77
CA PRO A 270 -21.35 13.55 -7.83
C PRO A 270 -22.10 13.43 -6.50
N VAL A 271 -22.21 12.19 -6.01
CA VAL A 271 -22.86 11.87 -4.73
C VAL A 271 -21.90 11.07 -3.86
N LEU A 272 -21.70 11.48 -2.63
CA LEU A 272 -20.95 10.73 -1.63
C LEU A 272 -21.91 10.10 -0.63
N ILE A 273 -21.89 8.76 -0.56
CA ILE A 273 -22.61 7.99 0.47
C ILE A 273 -21.61 7.61 1.56
N HIS A 274 -21.86 8.06 2.77
CA HIS A 274 -21.02 7.74 3.92
C HIS A 274 -21.57 6.50 4.63
N VAL A 275 -20.77 5.43 4.65
CA VAL A 275 -21.12 4.14 5.28
C VAL A 275 -20.16 3.86 6.43
N MET A 276 -20.70 3.74 7.64
CA MET A 276 -19.91 3.41 8.83
C MET A 276 -19.84 1.90 9.00
N THR A 277 -18.63 1.33 8.87
CA THR A 277 -18.41 -0.10 8.98
C THR A 277 -17.56 -0.46 10.20
N HIS A 278 -17.56 -1.75 10.56
CA HIS A 278 -16.75 -2.25 11.66
C HIS A 278 -15.73 -3.29 11.17
N LYS A 279 -14.46 -2.94 11.21
CA LYS A 279 -13.37 -3.79 10.71
C LYS A 279 -13.27 -5.08 11.53
N GLY A 280 -13.32 -6.24 10.88
CA GLY A 280 -13.29 -7.54 11.55
C GLY A 280 -14.65 -8.07 12.02
N ALA A 281 -15.76 -7.41 11.68
CA ALA A 281 -17.12 -7.71 12.13
C ALA A 281 -17.48 -9.20 12.05
N GLY A 282 -17.96 -9.77 13.18
CA GLY A 282 -18.37 -11.16 13.29
C GLY A 282 -17.24 -12.15 13.59
N TYR A 283 -15.99 -11.68 13.81
CA TYR A 283 -14.88 -12.52 14.25
C TYR A 283 -14.10 -11.86 15.40
N ALA A 284 -14.37 -12.26 16.63
CA ALA A 284 -13.84 -11.61 17.83
C ALA A 284 -12.31 -11.40 17.86
N PRO A 285 -11.44 -12.32 17.38
CA PRO A 285 -10.01 -12.04 17.28
C PRO A 285 -9.66 -10.89 16.33
N ALA A 286 -10.40 -10.75 15.20
CA ALA A 286 -10.17 -9.67 14.23
C ALA A 286 -10.73 -8.33 14.71
N GLU A 287 -11.84 -8.32 15.44
CA GLU A 287 -12.39 -7.11 16.08
C GLU A 287 -11.46 -6.55 17.15
N ARG A 288 -10.84 -7.42 17.95
CA ARG A 288 -9.86 -7.02 19.00
C ARG A 288 -8.53 -6.56 18.44
N HIS A 289 -8.11 -7.13 17.31
CA HIS A 289 -6.78 -6.88 16.71
C HIS A 289 -6.86 -6.66 15.20
N PRO A 290 -7.63 -5.66 14.72
CA PRO A 290 -7.88 -5.46 13.29
C PRO A 290 -6.61 -5.21 12.46
N ALA A 291 -5.58 -4.59 13.03
CA ALA A 291 -4.28 -4.40 12.38
C ALA A 291 -3.58 -5.75 12.07
N ARG A 292 -3.68 -6.75 12.97
CA ARG A 292 -3.12 -8.09 12.72
C ARG A 292 -3.79 -8.78 11.53
N PHE A 293 -5.10 -8.62 11.41
CA PHE A 293 -5.92 -9.24 10.37
C PHE A 293 -6.11 -8.34 9.14
N HIS A 294 -5.40 -7.21 9.06
CA HIS A 294 -5.37 -6.40 7.85
C HIS A 294 -4.70 -7.15 6.68
N GLY A 295 -3.58 -7.84 6.96
CA GLY A 295 -2.93 -8.78 6.04
C GLY A 295 -2.33 -9.91 6.86
N THR A 296 -3.08 -11.02 7.02
CA THR A 296 -2.68 -12.11 7.91
C THR A 296 -2.04 -13.27 7.17
N GLU A 297 -1.06 -13.90 7.81
CA GLU A 297 -0.57 -15.24 7.46
C GLU A 297 -1.62 -16.30 7.91
N PRO A 298 -1.50 -17.57 7.50
CA PRO A 298 -2.35 -18.66 8.00
C PRO A 298 -2.41 -18.70 9.53
N PHE A 299 -3.62 -18.84 10.08
CA PHE A 299 -3.86 -18.75 11.52
C PHE A 299 -4.82 -19.82 12.04
N ASP A 300 -4.81 -20.05 13.34
CA ASP A 300 -5.77 -20.90 14.04
C ASP A 300 -7.05 -20.09 14.30
N ILE A 301 -8.21 -20.64 13.89
CA ILE A 301 -9.50 -19.92 13.95
C ILE A 301 -9.95 -19.62 15.37
N GLU A 302 -9.70 -20.53 16.33
CA GLU A 302 -10.17 -20.37 17.71
C GLU A 302 -9.40 -19.28 18.45
N THR A 303 -8.08 -19.27 18.25
CA THR A 303 -7.18 -18.36 18.97
C THR A 303 -6.83 -17.08 18.20
N GLY A 304 -6.95 -17.08 16.88
CA GLY A 304 -6.48 -16.00 16.00
C GLY A 304 -4.95 -15.87 15.93
N LEU A 305 -4.20 -16.86 16.42
CA LEU A 305 -2.74 -16.85 16.39
C LEU A 305 -2.19 -17.48 15.10
N PRO A 306 -1.04 -17.02 14.59
CA PRO A 306 -0.41 -17.61 13.42
C PRO A 306 -0.12 -19.10 13.64
N LYS A 307 -0.41 -19.95 12.63
CA LYS A 307 -0.08 -21.38 12.64
C LYS A 307 1.44 -21.60 12.69
N ASN A 308 2.19 -20.72 12.03
CA ASN A 308 3.65 -20.75 11.98
C ASN A 308 4.21 -19.49 12.65
N PRO A 309 4.39 -19.46 13.98
CA PRO A 309 4.93 -18.29 14.65
C PRO A 309 6.40 -18.06 14.25
N ARG A 310 6.78 -16.81 14.07
CA ARG A 310 8.16 -16.45 13.74
C ARG A 310 9.12 -16.81 14.87
N VAL A 311 10.22 -17.43 14.52
CA VAL A 311 11.28 -17.81 15.48
C VAL A 311 12.43 -16.80 15.43
N LYS A 312 12.73 -16.22 14.27
CA LYS A 312 13.83 -15.29 14.08
C LYS A 312 13.33 -13.86 13.79
N ALA A 313 14.21 -12.89 14.04
CA ALA A 313 13.93 -11.49 13.77
C ALA A 313 13.88 -11.22 12.25
N ASN A 314 12.95 -10.38 11.83
CA ASN A 314 12.88 -9.83 10.48
C ASN A 314 13.83 -8.64 10.33
N TYR A 315 14.07 -8.21 9.07
CA TYR A 315 14.76 -6.96 8.80
C TYR A 315 14.07 -5.75 9.45
N THR A 316 12.74 -5.70 9.43
CA THR A 316 11.94 -4.67 10.12
C THR A 316 12.20 -4.63 11.63
N ASP A 317 12.38 -5.79 12.30
CA ASP A 317 12.71 -5.85 13.74
C ASP A 317 14.12 -5.30 14.02
N ILE A 318 15.07 -5.55 13.10
CA ILE A 318 16.43 -5.01 13.18
C ILE A 318 16.38 -3.49 13.04
N PHE A 319 15.68 -2.97 12.01
CA PHE A 319 15.47 -1.55 11.81
C PHE A 319 14.84 -0.89 13.04
N SER A 320 13.75 -1.46 13.59
CA SER A 320 13.09 -1.00 14.82
C SER A 320 14.07 -0.86 15.99
N THR A 321 14.94 -1.86 16.15
CA THR A 321 15.95 -1.85 17.22
C THR A 321 17.01 -0.76 17.02
N VAL A 322 17.41 -0.51 15.78
CA VAL A 322 18.39 0.54 15.44
C VAL A 322 17.79 1.91 15.66
N MET A 323 16.54 2.13 15.19
CA MET A 323 15.84 3.40 15.36
C MET A 323 15.69 3.79 16.83
N ARG A 324 15.32 2.85 17.69
CA ARG A 324 15.29 3.07 19.14
C ARG A 324 16.62 3.57 19.68
N LYS A 325 17.72 2.88 19.30
CA LYS A 325 19.08 3.26 19.77
C LYS A 325 19.54 4.60 19.26
N LEU A 326 19.15 4.96 18.04
CA LEU A 326 19.47 6.27 17.46
C LEU A 326 18.70 7.38 18.16
N GLY A 327 17.40 7.17 18.40
CA GLY A 327 16.58 8.12 19.15
C GLY A 327 17.06 8.38 20.58
N ASP A 328 17.60 7.36 21.24
CA ASP A 328 18.22 7.48 22.57
C ASP A 328 19.50 8.34 22.58
N ARG A 329 20.27 8.31 21.48
CA ARG A 329 21.62 8.90 21.42
C ARG A 329 21.65 10.29 20.79
N ASP A 330 20.70 10.60 19.94
CA ASP A 330 20.66 11.82 19.16
C ASP A 330 19.23 12.38 19.12
N GLU A 331 19.03 13.50 19.80
CA GLU A 331 17.72 14.18 19.88
C GLU A 331 17.28 14.78 18.54
N LYS A 332 18.20 14.97 17.59
CA LYS A 332 17.89 15.45 16.24
C LYS A 332 17.28 14.38 15.35
N VAL A 333 17.40 13.10 15.73
CA VAL A 333 16.81 12.00 14.96
C VAL A 333 15.31 12.02 15.13
N VAL A 334 14.60 12.12 14.00
CA VAL A 334 13.14 12.07 13.91
C VAL A 334 12.70 11.01 12.91
N ALA A 335 11.57 10.39 13.16
CA ALA A 335 11.02 9.35 12.30
C ALA A 335 9.74 9.80 11.63
N VAL A 336 9.64 9.57 10.33
CA VAL A 336 8.46 9.86 9.50
C VAL A 336 7.97 8.58 8.85
N THR A 337 6.65 8.39 8.76
CA THR A 337 6.04 7.31 7.99
C THR A 337 4.69 7.75 7.41
N ALA A 338 4.16 6.99 6.46
CA ALA A 338 2.89 7.25 5.80
C ALA A 338 1.90 6.11 6.05
N ALA A 339 1.23 6.11 7.21
CA ALA A 339 0.26 5.09 7.68
C ALA A 339 0.85 3.67 7.84
N MET A 340 2.17 3.55 7.99
CA MET A 340 2.89 2.27 8.07
C MET A 340 3.64 2.07 9.39
N THR A 341 3.20 2.68 10.48
CA THR A 341 3.88 2.67 11.80
C THR A 341 4.26 1.27 12.27
N ASP A 342 3.33 0.33 12.26
CA ASP A 342 3.59 -1.07 12.65
C ASP A 342 4.40 -1.80 11.58
N GLY A 343 4.04 -1.62 10.31
CA GLY A 343 4.63 -2.33 9.18
C GLY A 343 6.09 -2.02 8.92
N THR A 344 6.55 -0.80 9.23
CA THR A 344 7.96 -0.37 9.13
C THR A 344 8.73 -0.54 10.44
N GLY A 345 8.07 -0.99 11.53
CA GLY A 345 8.71 -1.21 12.83
C GLY A 345 8.93 0.06 13.66
N LEU A 346 8.29 1.18 13.30
CA LEU A 346 8.44 2.46 14.01
C LEU A 346 7.60 2.57 15.29
N LYS A 347 6.69 1.63 15.58
CA LYS A 347 5.85 1.66 16.78
C LYS A 347 6.65 1.82 18.07
N ARG A 348 7.79 1.14 18.17
CA ARG A 348 8.67 1.24 19.34
C ARG A 348 9.29 2.62 19.47
N PHE A 349 9.70 3.24 18.35
CA PHE A 349 10.21 4.61 18.34
C PHE A 349 9.11 5.60 18.74
N HIS A 350 7.91 5.46 18.17
CA HIS A 350 6.74 6.26 18.53
C HIS A 350 6.45 6.22 20.05
N ASN A 351 6.39 5.02 20.62
CA ASN A 351 6.08 4.87 22.05
C ASN A 351 7.14 5.51 22.97
N MET A 352 8.41 5.54 22.54
CA MET A 352 9.51 6.10 23.35
C MET A 352 9.75 7.59 23.10
N PHE A 353 9.50 8.07 21.89
CA PHE A 353 9.80 9.42 21.44
C PHE A 353 8.63 10.04 20.65
N PRO A 354 7.44 10.16 21.26
CA PRO A 354 6.23 10.60 20.55
C PRO A 354 6.38 11.99 19.91
N GLU A 355 7.13 12.91 20.52
CA GLU A 355 7.41 14.26 20.02
C GLU A 355 8.28 14.28 18.74
N ARG A 356 8.94 13.16 18.44
CA ARG A 356 9.88 13.03 17.32
C ARG A 356 9.42 12.00 16.29
N PHE A 357 8.16 11.59 16.40
CA PHE A 357 7.53 10.66 15.49
C PHE A 357 6.36 11.31 14.76
N PHE A 358 6.32 11.12 13.43
CA PHE A 358 5.31 11.71 12.55
C PHE A 358 4.73 10.63 11.62
N ASP A 359 3.48 10.24 11.87
CA ASP A 359 2.67 9.52 10.89
C ASP A 359 1.82 10.55 10.15
N VAL A 360 1.98 10.65 8.85
CA VAL A 360 1.30 11.67 8.03
C VAL A 360 0.03 11.15 7.34
N GLY A 361 -0.38 9.92 7.66
CA GLY A 361 -1.44 9.24 6.92
C GLY A 361 -0.96 8.69 5.58
N ILE A 362 -1.87 8.26 4.71
CA ILE A 362 -1.49 7.73 3.38
C ILE A 362 -1.14 8.89 2.45
N ALA A 363 0.05 9.47 2.64
CA ALA A 363 0.48 10.70 1.97
C ALA A 363 2.01 10.71 1.77
N GLU A 364 2.54 9.79 0.95
CA GLU A 364 3.98 9.60 0.74
C GLU A 364 4.65 10.85 0.15
N GLN A 365 4.00 11.55 -0.78
CA GLN A 365 4.49 12.81 -1.35
C GLN A 365 4.68 13.87 -0.25
N HIS A 366 3.65 14.05 0.60
CA HIS A 366 3.74 14.95 1.75
C HIS A 366 4.84 14.53 2.72
N ALA A 367 4.98 13.22 3.01
CA ALA A 367 6.01 12.70 3.89
C ALA A 367 7.42 13.08 3.45
N VAL A 368 7.71 12.99 2.15
CA VAL A 368 9.04 13.34 1.60
C VAL A 368 9.31 14.84 1.71
N THR A 369 8.39 15.69 1.27
CA THR A 369 8.56 17.16 1.37
C THR A 369 8.61 17.61 2.84
N PHE A 370 7.81 17.00 3.71
CA PHE A 370 7.85 17.25 5.16
C PHE A 370 9.21 16.85 5.75
N ALA A 371 9.76 15.68 5.39
CA ALA A 371 11.09 15.26 5.80
C ALA A 371 12.18 16.22 5.27
N ALA A 372 12.04 16.72 4.03
CA ALA A 372 12.94 17.74 3.49
C ALA A 372 12.94 19.03 4.34
N GLY A 373 11.75 19.49 4.75
CA GLY A 373 11.62 20.65 5.66
C GLY A 373 12.29 20.42 7.02
N LEU A 374 12.12 19.24 7.61
CA LEU A 374 12.78 18.87 8.87
C LEU A 374 14.32 18.84 8.72
N ALA A 375 14.82 18.31 7.60
CA ALA A 375 16.25 18.28 7.30
C ALA A 375 16.81 19.71 7.10
N ALA A 376 16.12 20.56 6.36
CA ALA A 376 16.50 21.96 6.16
C ALA A 376 16.52 22.76 7.47
N ALA A 377 15.67 22.38 8.45
CA ALA A 377 15.67 22.95 9.79
C ALA A 377 16.75 22.36 10.72
N GLY A 378 17.62 21.46 10.24
CA GLY A 378 18.77 20.90 10.97
C GLY A 378 18.46 19.64 11.77
N LEU A 379 17.30 19.00 11.57
CA LEU A 379 16.99 17.67 12.10
C LEU A 379 17.53 16.57 11.19
N LYS A 380 17.45 15.32 11.65
CA LYS A 380 17.88 14.12 10.94
C LYS A 380 16.68 13.21 10.67
N PRO A 381 15.86 13.51 9.66
CA PRO A 381 14.67 12.74 9.37
C PRO A 381 15.01 11.40 8.73
N ILE A 382 14.35 10.34 9.22
CA ILE A 382 14.35 9.02 8.61
C ILE A 382 12.91 8.73 8.18
N PHE A 383 12.68 8.71 6.87
CA PHE A 383 11.40 8.33 6.29
C PHE A 383 11.39 6.83 6.03
N ALA A 384 10.59 6.09 6.82
CA ALA A 384 10.41 4.65 6.67
C ALA A 384 9.14 4.35 5.87
N VAL A 385 9.30 3.61 4.77
CA VAL A 385 8.26 3.40 3.76
C VAL A 385 8.48 2.08 3.03
N TYR A 386 7.40 1.46 2.50
CA TYR A 386 7.53 0.31 1.62
C TYR A 386 8.02 0.73 0.23
N SER A 387 8.88 -0.08 -0.37
CA SER A 387 9.49 0.19 -1.67
C SER A 387 8.45 0.55 -2.75
N SER A 388 7.39 -0.25 -2.90
CA SER A 388 6.35 -0.01 -3.90
C SER A 388 5.55 1.29 -3.66
N PHE A 389 5.41 1.74 -2.40
CA PHE A 389 4.68 2.97 -2.08
C PHE A 389 5.54 4.23 -2.24
N LEU A 390 6.86 4.11 -2.07
CA LEU A 390 7.79 5.23 -2.26
C LEU A 390 7.75 5.78 -3.70
N GLN A 391 7.40 4.97 -4.70
CA GLN A 391 7.30 5.42 -6.11
C GLN A 391 6.33 6.60 -6.30
N ARG A 392 5.33 6.78 -5.42
CA ARG A 392 4.45 7.96 -5.45
C ARG A 392 5.14 9.28 -5.20
N ALA A 393 6.29 9.27 -4.53
CA ALA A 393 7.01 10.45 -4.13
C ALA A 393 8.29 10.70 -4.96
N TYR A 394 8.38 10.12 -6.15
CA TYR A 394 9.55 10.26 -7.03
C TYR A 394 9.90 11.72 -7.29
N ASP A 395 8.92 12.55 -7.65
CA ASP A 395 9.13 13.98 -7.90
C ASP A 395 9.65 14.71 -6.65
N GLN A 396 9.06 14.44 -5.47
CA GLN A 396 9.46 15.09 -4.23
C GLN A 396 10.85 14.65 -3.77
N ILE A 397 11.25 13.40 -4.02
CA ILE A 397 12.62 12.93 -3.77
C ILE A 397 13.59 13.70 -4.65
N LEU A 398 13.29 13.81 -5.95
CA LEU A 398 14.13 14.53 -6.91
C LEU A 398 14.19 16.01 -6.58
N HIS A 399 13.05 16.68 -6.51
CA HIS A 399 12.91 18.13 -6.45
C HIS A 399 13.17 18.67 -5.05
N ASP A 400 12.48 18.13 -4.02
CA ASP A 400 12.51 18.75 -2.68
C ASP A 400 13.70 18.28 -1.84
N VAL A 401 14.24 17.09 -2.13
CA VAL A 401 15.36 16.51 -1.36
C VAL A 401 16.68 16.60 -2.13
N CYS A 402 16.76 15.99 -3.32
CA CYS A 402 18.03 15.75 -3.99
C CYS A 402 18.60 17.00 -4.69
N ILE A 403 17.77 17.86 -5.30
CA ILE A 403 18.23 19.15 -5.87
C ILE A 403 18.86 20.00 -4.76
N GLN A 404 18.27 20.02 -3.58
CA GLN A 404 18.74 20.78 -2.42
C GLN A 404 19.83 20.04 -1.63
N ASN A 405 20.13 18.80 -1.99
CA ASN A 405 21.09 17.91 -1.32
C ASN A 405 20.85 17.79 0.20
N LEU A 406 19.59 17.71 0.63
CA LEU A 406 19.18 17.65 2.03
C LEU A 406 19.41 16.26 2.63
N PRO A 407 19.90 16.15 3.88
CA PRO A 407 20.24 14.88 4.52
C PRO A 407 19.00 14.10 5.00
N VAL A 408 18.16 13.67 4.09
CA VAL A 408 17.03 12.78 4.35
C VAL A 408 17.46 11.34 4.17
N VAL A 409 17.15 10.49 5.14
CA VAL A 409 17.35 9.03 5.06
C VAL A 409 16.05 8.36 4.66
N PHE A 410 16.07 7.64 3.55
CA PHE A 410 14.97 6.80 3.10
C PHE A 410 15.22 5.36 3.56
N ALA A 411 14.51 4.88 4.57
CA ALA A 411 14.54 3.50 5.03
C ALA A 411 13.47 2.71 4.24
N ILE A 412 13.90 2.04 3.18
CA ILE A 412 13.02 1.38 2.21
C ILE A 412 12.85 -0.08 2.59
N ASP A 413 11.75 -0.38 3.27
CA ASP A 413 11.35 -1.74 3.64
C ASP A 413 10.66 -2.44 2.46
N ARG A 414 10.69 -3.76 2.41
CA ARG A 414 10.08 -4.58 1.36
C ARG A 414 10.65 -4.33 -0.04
N ALA A 415 11.94 -4.05 -0.12
CA ALA A 415 12.66 -3.99 -1.39
C ALA A 415 12.89 -5.39 -1.96
N GLY A 416 12.81 -5.53 -3.28
CA GLY A 416 12.85 -6.82 -3.97
C GLY A 416 11.49 -7.52 -4.01
N LEU A 417 11.51 -8.84 -4.13
CA LEU A 417 10.30 -9.66 -4.18
C LEU A 417 9.65 -9.75 -2.80
N VAL A 418 8.34 -9.50 -2.73
CA VAL A 418 7.56 -9.56 -1.48
C VAL A 418 6.48 -10.65 -1.49
N GLY A 419 6.14 -11.19 -2.65
CA GLY A 419 5.39 -12.43 -2.82
C GLY A 419 3.88 -12.24 -2.97
N SER A 420 3.13 -12.53 -1.93
CA SER A 420 1.70 -12.83 -1.99
C SER A 420 0.76 -11.73 -2.50
N ASP A 421 1.17 -10.46 -2.50
CA ASP A 421 0.35 -9.34 -2.98
C ASP A 421 0.65 -8.94 -4.45
N GLY A 422 1.62 -9.61 -5.07
CA GLY A 422 1.87 -9.58 -6.51
C GLY A 422 2.34 -8.23 -7.06
N GLU A 423 2.01 -7.98 -8.30
CA GLU A 423 2.54 -6.91 -9.15
C GLU A 423 2.46 -5.52 -8.51
N THR A 424 1.42 -5.28 -7.70
CA THR A 424 1.19 -3.97 -7.08
C THR A 424 2.06 -3.70 -5.85
N HIS A 425 2.66 -4.76 -5.29
CA HIS A 425 3.41 -4.67 -4.03
C HIS A 425 4.87 -5.09 -4.13
N GLN A 426 5.31 -5.68 -5.26
CA GLN A 426 6.71 -6.04 -5.46
C GLN A 426 7.59 -4.78 -5.43
N GLY A 427 8.66 -4.82 -4.63
CA GLY A 427 9.61 -3.71 -4.47
C GLY A 427 10.79 -3.79 -5.45
N ILE A 428 10.51 -3.97 -6.73
CA ILE A 428 11.50 -4.29 -7.77
C ILE A 428 11.87 -3.10 -8.67
N PHE A 429 11.41 -1.89 -8.36
CA PHE A 429 11.63 -0.71 -9.19
C PHE A 429 12.46 0.38 -8.52
N ASP A 430 12.72 0.28 -7.22
CA ASP A 430 13.31 1.35 -6.42
C ASP A 430 14.75 1.70 -6.84
N ILE A 431 15.59 0.71 -7.18
CA ILE A 431 16.93 0.98 -7.72
C ILE A 431 16.81 1.77 -9.03
N SER A 432 15.96 1.33 -9.95
CA SER A 432 15.81 1.94 -11.27
C SER A 432 15.42 3.42 -11.18
N TYR A 433 14.34 3.76 -10.46
CA TYR A 433 13.91 5.16 -10.42
C TYR A 433 14.79 6.04 -9.51
N LEU A 434 15.37 5.50 -8.43
CA LEU A 434 16.27 6.28 -7.56
C LEU A 434 17.65 6.51 -8.21
N SER A 435 18.14 5.57 -8.99
CA SER A 435 19.44 5.70 -9.67
C SER A 435 19.45 6.84 -10.69
N SER A 436 18.31 7.18 -11.28
CA SER A 436 18.18 8.32 -12.21
C SER A 436 18.33 9.68 -11.53
N ILE A 437 18.23 9.75 -10.20
CA ILE A 437 18.25 11.03 -9.45
C ILE A 437 19.68 11.41 -9.06
N PRO A 438 20.22 12.57 -9.49
CA PRO A 438 21.51 13.07 -9.01
C PRO A 438 21.52 13.28 -7.49
N ASN A 439 22.68 13.21 -6.86
CA ASN A 439 22.90 13.33 -5.41
C ASN A 439 22.30 12.21 -4.55
N MET A 440 21.51 11.29 -5.10
CA MET A 440 21.00 10.15 -4.36
C MET A 440 22.07 9.08 -4.19
N THR A 441 22.29 8.64 -2.94
CA THR A 441 23.10 7.45 -2.61
C THR A 441 22.16 6.28 -2.30
N ILE A 442 22.44 5.09 -2.84
CA ILE A 442 21.60 3.90 -2.67
C ILE A 442 22.43 2.76 -2.09
N MET A 443 22.03 2.27 -0.91
CA MET A 443 22.68 1.17 -0.19
C MET A 443 21.73 -0.02 -0.03
N ALA A 444 22.29 -1.24 -0.06
CA ALA A 444 21.56 -2.48 0.19
C ALA A 444 22.38 -3.44 1.07
N PRO A 445 21.92 -3.76 2.30
CA PRO A 445 22.66 -4.60 3.23
C PRO A 445 22.55 -6.09 2.87
N LYS A 446 23.65 -6.83 2.97
CA LYS A 446 23.70 -8.29 2.78
C LYS A 446 23.06 -9.08 3.93
N ASN A 447 23.06 -8.51 5.15
CA ASN A 447 22.58 -9.20 6.35
C ASN A 447 22.12 -8.22 7.44
N LYS A 448 21.62 -8.77 8.57
CA LYS A 448 21.08 -7.99 9.70
C LYS A 448 22.08 -7.02 10.35
N TRP A 449 23.36 -7.37 10.39
CA TRP A 449 24.39 -6.50 11.00
C TRP A 449 24.70 -5.33 10.07
N GLU A 450 24.85 -5.60 8.78
CA GLU A 450 25.11 -4.56 7.79
C GLU A 450 23.94 -3.57 7.68
N LEU A 451 22.66 -4.05 7.78
CA LEU A 451 21.50 -3.14 7.89
C LEU A 451 21.66 -2.18 9.06
N SER A 452 22.00 -2.72 10.25
CA SER A 452 22.22 -1.89 11.44
C SER A 452 23.33 -0.86 11.24
N ASP A 453 24.42 -1.24 10.58
CA ASP A 453 25.57 -0.36 10.37
C ASP A 453 25.28 0.67 9.27
N MET A 454 24.56 0.29 8.19
CA MET A 454 24.14 1.21 7.12
C MET A 454 23.16 2.29 7.62
N ILE A 455 22.17 1.95 8.45
CA ILE A 455 21.24 2.95 9.00
C ILE A 455 21.99 3.96 9.91
N LYS A 456 22.92 3.49 10.75
CA LYS A 456 23.76 4.39 11.57
C LYS A 456 24.67 5.27 10.73
N TYR A 457 25.21 4.74 9.64
CA TYR A 457 26.02 5.48 8.68
C TYR A 457 25.19 6.55 7.98
N ALA A 458 24.01 6.16 7.47
CA ALA A 458 23.09 7.03 6.74
C ALA A 458 22.68 8.29 7.54
N VAL A 459 22.34 8.14 8.82
CA VAL A 459 21.92 9.25 9.70
C VAL A 459 22.99 10.34 9.86
N ASN A 460 24.25 10.00 9.66
CA ASN A 460 25.38 10.93 9.77
C ASN A 460 26.06 11.22 8.42
N PHE A 461 25.47 10.78 7.32
CA PHE A 461 26.05 10.88 5.99
C PHE A 461 26.07 12.32 5.44
N GLY A 462 25.04 13.11 5.75
CA GLY A 462 24.98 14.54 5.41
C GLY A 462 24.40 14.89 4.04
N THR A 463 24.02 13.89 3.23
CA THR A 463 23.35 14.04 1.92
C THR A 463 22.24 13.02 1.78
N PRO A 464 21.38 13.10 0.74
CA PRO A 464 20.28 12.14 0.55
C PRO A 464 20.80 10.70 0.43
N VAL A 465 20.16 9.77 1.18
CA VAL A 465 20.56 8.37 1.15
C VAL A 465 19.38 7.44 1.33
N ALA A 466 19.31 6.42 0.49
CA ALA A 466 18.36 5.32 0.55
C ALA A 466 19.06 4.06 1.06
N VAL A 467 18.46 3.39 2.06
CA VAL A 467 18.86 2.07 2.54
C VAL A 467 17.70 1.14 2.27
N ARG A 468 17.84 0.24 1.29
CA ARG A 468 16.80 -0.70 0.87
C ARG A 468 17.05 -2.10 1.43
N TYR A 469 16.03 -2.72 2.03
CA TYR A 469 16.15 -4.05 2.62
C TYR A 469 14.85 -4.86 2.41
N PRO A 470 14.98 -6.23 2.32
CA PRO A 470 13.85 -7.07 1.93
C PRO A 470 12.86 -7.30 3.06
N ARG A 471 11.68 -7.80 2.71
CA ARG A 471 10.71 -8.40 3.64
C ARG A 471 11.22 -9.73 4.17
N GLY A 472 10.87 -10.09 5.41
CA GLY A 472 11.05 -11.42 5.95
C GLY A 472 12.26 -11.58 6.87
N GLU A 473 12.65 -12.84 7.10
CA GLU A 473 13.70 -13.21 8.05
C GLU A 473 15.04 -12.55 7.70
N ALA A 474 15.64 -11.88 8.68
CA ALA A 474 16.91 -11.21 8.50
C ALA A 474 18.05 -12.24 8.43
N TYR A 475 18.76 -12.27 7.29
CA TYR A 475 19.87 -13.16 7.08
C TYR A 475 20.95 -12.97 8.16
N ASP A 476 21.38 -14.06 8.78
CA ASP A 476 22.35 -14.10 9.87
C ASP A 476 23.67 -14.81 9.55
N GLY A 477 23.91 -15.08 8.26
CA GLY A 477 25.21 -15.53 7.77
C GLY A 477 26.20 -14.39 7.51
N LEU A 478 27.44 -14.75 7.25
CA LEU A 478 28.56 -13.83 6.92
C LEU A 478 28.84 -12.79 8.03
N LYS A 479 28.69 -13.21 9.27
CA LYS A 479 28.90 -12.35 10.46
C LYS A 479 30.32 -11.84 10.59
N GLU A 480 31.29 -12.63 10.17
CA GLU A 480 32.73 -12.37 10.18
C GLU A 480 33.14 -11.27 9.18
N TYR A 481 32.37 -11.10 8.10
CA TYR A 481 32.60 -10.04 7.11
C TYR A 481 31.85 -8.78 7.53
N ARG A 482 32.60 -7.85 8.13
CA ARG A 482 32.04 -6.64 8.72
C ARG A 482 32.99 -5.46 8.58
N ALA A 483 33.52 -5.25 7.38
CA ALA A 483 34.35 -4.08 7.09
C ALA A 483 33.54 -2.78 7.30
N PRO A 484 34.16 -1.70 7.78
CA PRO A 484 33.50 -0.39 7.90
C PRO A 484 32.80 0.04 6.61
N ILE A 485 31.66 0.71 6.74
CA ILE A 485 30.95 1.29 5.59
C ILE A 485 31.70 2.55 5.14
N SER A 486 32.06 2.59 3.87
CA SER A 486 32.61 3.77 3.20
C SER A 486 31.86 3.98 1.89
N ILE A 487 31.58 5.25 1.55
CA ILE A 487 30.81 5.59 0.35
C ILE A 487 31.41 4.95 -0.91
N GLY A 488 30.54 4.31 -1.69
CA GLY A 488 30.93 3.69 -2.96
C GLY A 488 31.99 2.60 -2.83
N LYS A 489 32.16 1.97 -1.67
CA LYS A 489 33.11 0.87 -1.49
C LYS A 489 32.41 -0.44 -1.19
N CYS A 490 32.72 -1.43 -2.01
CA CYS A 490 32.28 -2.82 -1.86
C CYS A 490 33.05 -3.55 -0.74
N GLU A 491 32.63 -4.78 -0.44
CA GLU A 491 33.30 -5.65 0.50
C GLU A 491 33.59 -7.00 -0.16
N TRP A 492 34.84 -7.42 -0.18
CA TRP A 492 35.26 -8.71 -0.68
C TRP A 492 34.97 -9.80 0.37
N ILE A 493 34.08 -10.74 0.04
CA ILE A 493 33.75 -11.89 0.89
C ILE A 493 34.70 -13.05 0.59
N TYR A 494 34.83 -13.43 -0.69
CA TYR A 494 35.82 -14.38 -1.15
C TYR A 494 36.59 -13.78 -2.33
N ARG A 495 37.90 -13.93 -2.33
CA ARG A 495 38.78 -13.44 -3.39
C ARG A 495 39.50 -14.62 -4.06
N GLU A 496 39.05 -14.92 -5.24
CA GLU A 496 39.59 -15.98 -6.13
C GLU A 496 39.80 -15.37 -7.53
N SER A 497 39.88 -16.17 -8.57
CA SER A 497 39.96 -15.72 -9.96
C SER A 497 38.80 -16.29 -10.79
N GLY A 498 38.79 -16.01 -12.08
CA GLY A 498 37.85 -16.59 -13.04
C GLY A 498 36.51 -15.90 -13.10
N ILE A 499 35.60 -16.20 -12.17
CA ILE A 499 34.26 -15.62 -12.11
C ILE A 499 34.16 -14.68 -10.92
N ALA A 500 33.61 -13.48 -11.11
CA ALA A 500 33.29 -12.55 -10.04
C ALA A 500 31.74 -12.45 -9.87
N LEU A 501 31.20 -12.89 -8.74
CA LEU A 501 29.81 -12.66 -8.36
C LEU A 501 29.73 -11.32 -7.63
N PHE A 502 29.22 -10.29 -8.32
CA PHE A 502 29.06 -8.94 -7.81
C PHE A 502 27.59 -8.76 -7.39
N ALA A 503 27.30 -9.09 -6.13
CA ALA A 503 25.95 -9.23 -5.62
C ALA A 503 25.55 -8.03 -4.75
N LEU A 504 24.31 -7.59 -4.90
CA LEU A 504 23.75 -6.46 -4.16
C LEU A 504 22.71 -6.94 -3.13
N GLY A 505 22.89 -6.54 -1.88
CA GLY A 505 21.92 -6.75 -0.80
C GLY A 505 21.62 -8.23 -0.52
N SER A 506 20.34 -8.61 -0.53
CA SER A 506 19.84 -9.97 -0.32
C SER A 506 20.48 -11.01 -1.22
N MET A 507 20.87 -10.63 -2.44
CA MET A 507 21.47 -11.55 -3.42
C MET A 507 22.87 -12.03 -3.04
N VAL A 508 23.53 -11.43 -2.04
CA VAL A 508 24.81 -11.94 -1.50
C VAL A 508 24.61 -13.33 -0.87
N LYS A 509 23.48 -13.60 -0.21
CA LYS A 509 23.13 -14.94 0.29
C LYS A 509 23.05 -15.96 -0.86
N THR A 510 22.40 -15.60 -1.95
CA THR A 510 22.28 -16.42 -3.15
C THR A 510 23.65 -16.64 -3.82
N ALA A 511 24.49 -15.58 -3.88
CA ALA A 511 25.84 -15.69 -4.43
C ALA A 511 26.72 -16.70 -3.67
N VAL A 512 26.55 -16.85 -2.35
CA VAL A 512 27.26 -17.89 -1.58
C VAL A 512 26.87 -19.28 -2.07
N ALA A 513 25.59 -19.57 -2.23
CA ALA A 513 25.12 -20.87 -2.72
C ALA A 513 25.59 -21.14 -4.17
N VAL A 514 25.53 -20.12 -5.04
CA VAL A 514 26.01 -20.21 -6.43
C VAL A 514 27.52 -20.50 -6.47
N ARG A 515 28.31 -19.78 -5.64
CA ARG A 515 29.75 -20.02 -5.54
C ARG A 515 30.07 -21.48 -5.14
N ASP A 516 29.38 -21.99 -4.13
CA ASP A 516 29.62 -23.34 -3.63
C ASP A 516 29.32 -24.39 -4.72
N ALA A 517 28.25 -24.19 -5.50
CA ALA A 517 27.93 -25.04 -6.64
C ALA A 517 28.99 -24.96 -7.76
N LEU A 518 29.40 -23.74 -8.16
CA LEU A 518 30.44 -23.54 -9.18
C LEU A 518 31.79 -24.14 -8.75
N LYS A 519 32.13 -23.99 -7.48
CA LYS A 519 33.38 -24.54 -6.93
C LYS A 519 33.38 -26.07 -6.92
N ALA A 520 32.24 -26.70 -6.68
CA ALA A 520 32.11 -28.17 -6.78
C ALA A 520 32.37 -28.68 -8.20
N GLU A 521 32.11 -27.87 -9.22
CA GLU A 521 32.38 -28.14 -10.62
C GLU A 521 33.79 -27.70 -11.08
N GLY A 522 34.62 -27.18 -10.17
CA GLY A 522 36.00 -26.78 -10.44
C GLY A 522 36.18 -25.34 -10.96
N TYR A 523 35.15 -24.50 -10.89
CA TYR A 523 35.23 -23.09 -11.29
C TYR A 523 35.58 -22.19 -10.09
N PRO A 524 36.76 -21.52 -10.09
CA PRO A 524 37.10 -20.55 -9.05
C PRO A 524 36.18 -19.32 -9.16
N CYS A 525 35.70 -18.83 -8.01
CA CYS A 525 34.68 -17.80 -7.99
C CYS A 525 34.85 -16.86 -6.80
N SER A 526 35.00 -15.58 -7.09
CA SER A 526 34.97 -14.52 -6.09
C SER A 526 33.53 -14.14 -5.73
N ILE A 527 33.30 -13.69 -4.48
CA ILE A 527 32.08 -13.03 -4.06
C ILE A 527 32.40 -11.62 -3.58
N ILE A 528 31.77 -10.65 -4.19
CA ILE A 528 31.88 -9.24 -3.84
C ILE A 528 30.48 -8.73 -3.44
N ASN A 529 30.34 -8.28 -2.19
CA ASN A 529 29.18 -7.57 -1.71
C ASN A 529 29.25 -6.12 -2.20
N ALA A 530 28.44 -5.76 -3.17
CA ALA A 530 28.47 -4.41 -3.78
C ALA A 530 28.15 -3.30 -2.79
N ARG A 531 27.30 -3.54 -1.78
CA ARG A 531 26.83 -2.58 -0.77
C ARG A 531 26.07 -1.39 -1.32
N PHE A 532 26.55 -0.79 -2.41
CA PHE A 532 26.02 0.39 -3.06
C PHE A 532 25.54 0.06 -4.47
N ALA A 533 24.28 0.38 -4.77
CA ALA A 533 23.83 0.45 -6.15
C ALA A 533 24.27 1.77 -6.80
N LYS A 534 24.43 2.83 -5.97
CA LYS A 534 24.93 4.13 -6.40
C LYS A 534 25.60 4.85 -5.20
N PRO A 535 26.84 5.36 -5.36
CA PRO A 535 27.72 5.17 -6.51
C PRO A 535 28.31 3.74 -6.56
N LEU A 536 28.80 3.32 -7.72
CA LEU A 536 29.52 2.07 -7.91
C LEU A 536 30.94 2.18 -7.35
N ASP A 537 31.55 1.05 -6.93
CA ASP A 537 32.97 0.94 -6.62
C ASP A 537 33.78 0.71 -7.91
N GLU A 538 34.10 1.80 -8.59
CA GLU A 538 34.85 1.77 -9.85
C GLU A 538 36.21 1.10 -9.71
N ASP A 539 36.92 1.31 -8.57
CA ASP A 539 38.22 0.69 -8.33
C ASP A 539 38.12 -0.83 -8.26
N ALA A 540 37.06 -1.33 -7.58
CA ALA A 540 36.79 -2.76 -7.54
C ALA A 540 36.42 -3.31 -8.93
N LEU A 541 35.63 -2.57 -9.73
CA LEU A 541 35.27 -2.96 -11.09
C LEU A 541 36.51 -3.04 -12.00
N ARG A 542 37.44 -2.08 -11.93
CA ARG A 542 38.73 -2.13 -12.64
C ARG A 542 39.56 -3.33 -12.19
N TYR A 543 39.66 -3.57 -10.88
CA TYR A 543 40.36 -4.74 -10.35
C TYR A 543 39.74 -6.07 -10.87
N ILE A 544 38.42 -6.18 -10.94
CA ILE A 544 37.72 -7.36 -11.47
C ILE A 544 38.11 -7.59 -12.93
N THR A 545 38.23 -6.56 -13.76
CA THR A 545 38.63 -6.67 -15.17
C THR A 545 40.03 -7.28 -15.33
N GLU A 546 40.95 -6.94 -14.43
CA GLU A 546 42.34 -7.43 -14.49
C GLU A 546 42.47 -8.90 -14.05
N HIS A 547 41.58 -9.38 -13.17
CA HIS A 547 41.75 -10.66 -12.48
C HIS A 547 40.66 -11.69 -12.78
N HIS A 548 39.58 -11.33 -13.50
CA HIS A 548 38.45 -12.20 -13.81
C HIS A 548 38.12 -12.16 -15.31
N LYS A 549 37.48 -13.21 -15.80
CA LYS A 549 37.00 -13.29 -17.20
C LYS A 549 35.49 -13.04 -17.32
N VAL A 550 34.76 -13.26 -16.22
CA VAL A 550 33.30 -13.12 -16.16
C VAL A 550 32.97 -12.36 -14.91
N ILE A 551 32.11 -11.34 -15.04
CA ILE A 551 31.40 -10.73 -13.92
C ILE A 551 29.92 -11.07 -14.02
N VAL A 552 29.33 -11.51 -12.92
CA VAL A 552 27.90 -11.78 -12.79
C VAL A 552 27.35 -10.78 -11.79
N THR A 553 26.55 -9.82 -12.24
CA THR A 553 25.82 -8.94 -11.33
C THR A 553 24.55 -9.61 -10.85
N MET A 554 24.18 -9.43 -9.59
CA MET A 554 23.02 -10.08 -8.99
C MET A 554 22.21 -9.07 -8.17
N GLU A 555 20.95 -8.86 -8.54
CA GLU A 555 20.04 -7.90 -7.88
C GLU A 555 18.59 -8.38 -7.88
N GLU A 556 17.81 -7.92 -6.89
CA GLU A 556 16.35 -8.06 -6.87
C GLU A 556 15.70 -6.71 -7.30
N ASN A 557 15.88 -6.37 -8.57
CA ASN A 557 15.30 -5.22 -9.24
C ASN A 557 15.08 -5.58 -10.70
N VAL A 558 14.19 -4.88 -11.40
CA VAL A 558 14.07 -5.04 -12.87
C VAL A 558 15.37 -4.65 -13.53
N ILE A 559 15.69 -5.34 -14.63
CA ILE A 559 16.95 -5.13 -15.35
C ILE A 559 17.11 -3.70 -15.83
N SER A 560 16.03 -3.11 -16.34
CA SER A 560 16.02 -1.74 -16.89
C SER A 560 16.27 -0.68 -15.81
N GLY A 561 17.35 0.10 -15.95
CA GLY A 561 17.82 1.06 -14.96
C GLY A 561 18.35 0.43 -13.67
N GLY A 562 18.57 -0.88 -13.64
CA GLY A 562 19.04 -1.63 -12.49
C GLY A 562 20.56 -1.53 -12.27
N PHE A 563 21.01 -2.15 -11.19
CA PHE A 563 22.41 -2.18 -10.79
C PHE A 563 23.32 -2.83 -11.86
N GLY A 564 22.88 -3.96 -12.45
CA GLY A 564 23.63 -4.68 -13.48
C GLY A 564 23.80 -3.86 -14.76
N GLU A 565 22.78 -3.08 -15.14
CA GLU A 565 22.86 -2.19 -16.29
C GLU A 565 23.91 -1.08 -16.06
N HIS A 566 23.93 -0.46 -14.88
CA HIS A 566 24.93 0.55 -14.54
C HIS A 566 26.37 -0.02 -14.51
N VAL A 567 26.55 -1.25 -14.05
CA VAL A 567 27.84 -1.94 -14.14
C VAL A 567 28.24 -2.19 -15.60
N THR A 568 27.29 -2.56 -16.45
CA THR A 568 27.52 -2.75 -17.89
C THR A 568 27.88 -1.43 -18.56
N GLU A 569 27.20 -0.34 -18.23
CA GLU A 569 27.51 1.01 -18.70
C GLU A 569 28.93 1.42 -18.31
N PHE A 570 29.33 1.19 -17.05
CA PHE A 570 30.70 1.47 -16.59
C PHE A 570 31.74 0.76 -17.48
N TYR A 571 31.61 -0.54 -17.69
CA TYR A 571 32.56 -1.29 -18.51
C TYR A 571 32.57 -0.88 -19.99
N ASN A 572 31.42 -0.47 -20.52
CA ASN A 572 31.33 0.07 -21.87
C ASN A 572 32.07 1.43 -21.98
N ASN A 573 31.91 2.30 -21.00
CA ASN A 573 32.58 3.61 -20.94
C ASN A 573 34.10 3.49 -20.76
N GLU A 574 34.58 2.50 -20.00
CA GLU A 574 36.01 2.15 -19.86
C GLU A 574 36.58 1.40 -21.07
N ASN A 575 35.78 1.07 -22.10
CA ASN A 575 36.16 0.29 -23.26
C ASN A 575 36.74 -1.12 -22.91
N CYS A 576 36.28 -1.73 -21.84
CA CYS A 576 36.69 -3.05 -21.41
C CYS A 576 36.10 -4.14 -22.33
N LYS A 577 36.93 -4.75 -23.15
CA LYS A 577 36.51 -5.79 -24.14
C LYS A 577 36.72 -7.23 -23.68
N ASP A 578 37.56 -7.45 -22.67
CA ASP A 578 38.06 -8.76 -22.28
C ASP A 578 37.31 -9.41 -21.13
N ILE A 579 36.23 -8.79 -20.66
CA ILE A 579 35.36 -9.31 -19.61
C ILE A 579 33.94 -9.55 -20.13
N ARG A 580 33.44 -10.76 -19.84
CA ARG A 580 32.02 -11.08 -20.13
C ARG A 580 31.16 -10.64 -18.96
N ILE A 581 30.09 -9.88 -19.25
CA ILE A 581 29.12 -9.39 -18.26
C ILE A 581 27.86 -10.24 -18.38
N VAL A 582 27.36 -10.71 -17.24
CA VAL A 582 26.08 -11.43 -17.11
C VAL A 582 25.26 -10.76 -16.02
N ASN A 583 24.11 -10.21 -16.37
CA ASN A 583 23.22 -9.55 -15.43
C ASN A 583 22.11 -10.51 -15.00
N ILE A 584 22.03 -10.82 -13.69
CA ILE A 584 20.95 -11.57 -13.06
C ILE A 584 20.06 -10.55 -12.34
N ALA A 585 18.91 -10.29 -12.93
CA ALA A 585 17.92 -9.31 -12.48
C ALA A 585 16.52 -9.80 -12.83
N ILE A 586 15.48 -9.12 -12.36
CA ILE A 586 14.11 -9.38 -12.77
C ILE A 586 13.95 -8.95 -14.24
N PRO A 587 13.38 -9.79 -15.12
CA PRO A 587 13.06 -9.41 -16.49
C PRO A 587 12.15 -8.17 -16.58
N ASP A 588 12.03 -7.58 -17.79
CA ASP A 588 11.11 -6.46 -18.05
C ASP A 588 9.65 -6.93 -18.09
N GLU A 589 9.18 -7.39 -16.93
CA GLU A 589 7.82 -7.90 -16.74
C GLU A 589 7.34 -7.70 -15.29
N TYR A 590 6.02 -7.69 -15.10
CA TYR A 590 5.44 -7.67 -13.76
C TYR A 590 5.46 -9.07 -13.16
N VAL A 591 5.93 -9.17 -11.91
CA VAL A 591 5.97 -10.45 -11.18
C VAL A 591 4.65 -10.68 -10.45
N GLU A 592 3.94 -11.74 -10.82
CA GLU A 592 2.67 -12.13 -10.23
C GLU A 592 2.80 -12.49 -8.73
N HIS A 593 1.64 -12.61 -8.07
CA HIS A 593 1.57 -13.03 -6.67
C HIS A 593 1.98 -14.51 -6.51
N GLY A 594 2.68 -14.81 -5.41
CA GLY A 594 3.15 -16.16 -5.11
C GLY A 594 4.11 -16.18 -3.92
N ASN A 595 4.73 -17.32 -3.68
CA ASN A 595 5.81 -17.41 -2.69
C ASN A 595 7.11 -16.89 -3.32
N VAL A 596 7.89 -16.14 -2.56
CA VAL A 596 9.20 -15.59 -3.00
C VAL A 596 10.22 -16.70 -3.33
N GLU A 597 10.06 -17.88 -2.75
CA GLU A 597 10.97 -19.02 -3.00
C GLU A 597 10.73 -19.72 -4.35
N LEU A 598 9.60 -19.44 -5.03
CA LEU A 598 9.29 -19.92 -6.39
C LEU A 598 10.04 -19.12 -7.45
#